data_16976240a568a86ae32aeb374562c02a
#
_entry.id   16976240a568a86ae32aeb374562c02a
#
_cell.length_a   1.000
_cell.length_b   1.000
_cell.length_c   1.000
_cell.angle_alpha   90.00
_cell.angle_beta   90.00
_cell.angle_gamma   90.00
#
_symmetry.space_group_name_H-M   'P 1'
#
loop_
_entity.id
_entity.type
_entity.pdbx_description
1 polymer ?
#
loop_
_entity_poly.entity_id
_entity_poly.type
_entity_poly.pdbx_seq_one_letter_code
_entity_poly.pdbx_strand_id
1 'polypeptide(L)'
;MSSKDYEKFEKKLLSILNSSANAKAWSDLLPMTKEILNHLTKYQGAIDFSQISTKYMLAKRLAQCLNPEFPNGVHEVVLDIYKILFTNIMVKQDMQLMDNLALYASGLFPFFSHASLQNKNKFLNDIVRDNLLSINPDELTICFPGLLASLIPGLDDNNDSTTKLIFQAFEDFLVKLNNKQTFFGSYWTLLLRNKQLRTSGIKYLLENIIKYIDLRQKTKEEQKIIIENYYPNINTTVINALCEIIKDEDIPTVRNGMDFILTRFPLSKENDIINDNAKINLIINALHLLIRNESSVIRRLNNWLSGINNPDDDVDYDSEDMDYKMNLIIEAFNNIFDPKKNYSNQELINKLKILNGFFETQKNLTKYILPKISYFIIKCVVNYWQKELNSSENVNKDDVINRVNQFFNQNKNCELLWISLAEKLKTITEIQIIDDKDKENEDGTVINDTSKNRSNNVYNHLLNEINDNIGPLKFCLLFVEIKTDIGKINYYFPIITHLLNIINKIQLNDRESLKDIRHIILITLVFIKTLQENIVNNKQDVLSLENSSNKVDFRFKKRASIFQEMINTDDILISING
;
A
#
# COMPACT_ATOMS: atom_id res chain seq x y z
N MET A 1 57.73 11.80 13.53
CA MET A 1 58.24 10.42 13.68
C MET A 1 59.21 10.08 12.56
N SER A 2 60.28 9.25 12.79
CA SER A 2 61.17 8.87 11.70
C SER A 2 60.51 7.84 10.79
N SER A 3 60.89 7.82 9.48
CA SER A 3 60.45 6.80 8.51
C SER A 3 60.71 5.38 9.01
N LYS A 4 61.83 5.18 9.74
CA LYS A 4 62.19 3.89 10.33
C LYS A 4 61.24 3.42 11.43
N ASP A 5 60.66 4.32 12.21
CA ASP A 5 59.71 3.96 13.26
C ASP A 5 58.34 3.61 12.70
N TYR A 6 57.94 4.28 11.61
CA TYR A 6 56.72 3.93 10.87
C TYR A 6 56.85 2.52 10.24
N GLU A 7 57.99 2.23 9.57
CA GLU A 7 58.23 0.90 9.02
C GLU A 7 58.23 -0.22 10.08
N LYS A 8 58.78 0.04 11.28
CA LYS A 8 58.76 -0.92 12.38
C LYS A 8 57.32 -1.17 12.87
N PHE A 9 56.54 -0.10 12.98
CA PHE A 9 55.12 -0.19 13.35
C PHE A 9 54.35 -1.06 12.35
N GLU A 10 54.44 -0.74 11.05
CA GLU A 10 53.74 -1.47 9.98
C GLU A 10 54.17 -2.94 9.90
N LYS A 11 55.47 -3.22 9.95
CA LYS A 11 55.96 -4.62 9.95
C LYS A 11 55.42 -5.43 11.13
N LYS A 12 55.39 -4.84 12.32
CA LYS A 12 54.85 -5.55 13.50
C LYS A 12 53.37 -5.76 13.40
N LEU A 13 52.60 -4.73 12.98
CA LEU A 13 51.15 -4.84 12.78
C LEU A 13 50.82 -5.91 11.73
N LEU A 14 51.48 -5.87 10.58
CA LEU A 14 51.31 -6.88 9.54
C LEU A 14 51.66 -8.30 10.02
N SER A 15 52.71 -8.45 10.83
CA SER A 15 53.07 -9.74 11.43
C SER A 15 51.94 -10.29 12.34
N ILE A 16 51.33 -9.43 13.18
CA ILE A 16 50.21 -9.82 14.06
C ILE A 16 49.00 -10.22 13.21
N LEU A 17 48.64 -9.42 12.19
CA LEU A 17 47.51 -9.70 11.31
C LEU A 17 47.68 -10.99 10.49
N ASN A 18 48.90 -11.28 10.03
CA ASN A 18 49.20 -12.49 9.26
C ASN A 18 49.23 -13.74 10.15
N SER A 19 49.79 -13.66 11.36
CA SER A 19 49.79 -14.81 12.31
C SER A 19 48.38 -15.26 12.65
N SER A 20 47.46 -14.33 12.66
CA SER A 20 46.03 -14.58 12.93
C SER A 20 45.24 -15.06 11.72
N ALA A 21 45.81 -15.14 10.52
CA ALA A 21 45.10 -15.51 9.30
C ALA A 21 44.43 -16.90 9.40
N ASN A 22 45.03 -17.79 10.19
CA ASN A 22 44.58 -19.17 10.42
C ASN A 22 43.84 -19.35 11.76
N ALA A 23 43.70 -18.30 12.61
CA ALA A 23 43.04 -18.35 13.88
C ALA A 23 41.52 -18.55 13.65
N LYS A 24 40.99 -19.74 14.07
CA LYS A 24 39.58 -20.07 13.98
C LYS A 24 38.92 -20.13 15.35
N ALA A 25 39.71 -20.37 16.40
CA ALA A 25 39.23 -20.48 17.76
C ALA A 25 39.31 -19.12 18.48
N TRP A 26 38.34 -18.80 19.34
CA TRP A 26 38.34 -17.59 20.15
C TRP A 26 39.56 -17.50 21.09
N SER A 27 40.11 -18.66 21.52
CA SER A 27 41.32 -18.75 22.33
C SER A 27 42.55 -18.11 21.69
N ASP A 28 42.59 -18.10 20.35
CA ASP A 28 43.71 -17.49 19.57
C ASP A 28 43.41 -16.01 19.27
N LEU A 29 42.15 -15.67 19.15
CA LEU A 29 41.71 -14.29 18.82
C LEU A 29 41.91 -13.31 19.97
N LEU A 30 41.64 -13.73 21.22
CA LEU A 30 41.76 -12.84 22.39
C LEU A 30 43.20 -12.36 22.64
N PRO A 31 44.25 -13.23 22.63
CA PRO A 31 45.67 -12.79 22.69
C PRO A 31 46.04 -11.87 21.55
N MET A 32 45.63 -12.19 20.32
CA MET A 32 45.87 -11.38 19.14
C MET A 32 45.28 -9.97 19.25
N THR A 33 43.99 -9.87 19.62
CA THR A 33 43.34 -8.55 19.75
C THR A 33 44.00 -7.72 20.86
N LYS A 34 44.40 -8.34 21.97
CA LYS A 34 45.20 -7.68 23.02
C LYS A 34 46.57 -7.20 22.50
N GLU A 35 47.25 -7.99 21.66
CA GLU A 35 48.53 -7.59 21.07
C GLU A 35 48.36 -6.39 20.12
N ILE A 36 47.27 -6.39 19.31
CA ILE A 36 46.92 -5.24 18.43
C ILE A 36 46.65 -4.01 19.31
N LEU A 37 45.80 -4.15 20.37
CA LEU A 37 45.46 -3.06 21.27
C LEU A 37 46.74 -2.42 21.87
N ASN A 38 47.62 -3.25 22.46
CA ASN A 38 48.87 -2.79 23.06
C ASN A 38 49.77 -2.11 22.04
N HIS A 39 49.81 -2.64 20.80
CA HIS A 39 50.64 -2.07 19.73
C HIS A 39 50.11 -0.69 19.29
N LEU A 40 48.78 -0.55 19.09
CA LEU A 40 48.19 0.73 18.73
C LEU A 40 48.32 1.76 19.86
N THR A 41 48.07 1.36 21.12
CA THR A 41 48.19 2.22 22.29
C THR A 41 49.60 2.81 22.41
N LYS A 42 50.66 1.98 22.19
CA LYS A 42 52.03 2.42 22.25
C LYS A 42 52.38 3.54 21.24
N TYR A 43 51.69 3.55 20.10
CA TYR A 43 51.98 4.51 19.01
C TYR A 43 50.85 5.56 18.87
N GLN A 44 49.89 5.58 19.76
CA GLN A 44 48.80 6.55 19.78
C GLN A 44 49.39 7.98 19.89
N GLY A 45 48.97 8.88 19.00
CA GLY A 45 49.50 10.25 18.92
C GLY A 45 50.83 10.40 18.17
N ALA A 46 51.60 9.31 17.96
CA ALA A 46 52.84 9.33 17.20
C ALA A 46 52.61 8.94 15.71
N ILE A 47 51.62 8.11 15.43
CA ILE A 47 51.28 7.64 14.08
C ILE A 47 49.85 8.06 13.73
N ASP A 48 49.68 8.45 12.47
CA ASP A 48 48.39 8.68 11.88
C ASP A 48 47.80 7.35 11.39
N PHE A 49 46.79 6.85 12.08
CA PHE A 49 46.16 5.57 11.75
C PHE A 49 45.32 5.64 10.48
N SER A 50 44.99 6.85 9.98
CA SER A 50 44.32 7.01 8.69
C SER A 50 45.20 6.62 7.50
N GLN A 51 46.51 6.73 7.65
CA GLN A 51 47.49 6.55 6.60
C GLN A 51 48.17 5.18 6.60
N ILE A 52 47.83 4.28 7.54
CA ILE A 52 48.49 2.97 7.61
C ILE A 52 48.16 2.10 6.38
N SER A 53 49.17 1.45 5.82
CA SER A 53 49.04 0.61 4.63
C SER A 53 48.19 -0.64 4.90
N THR A 54 48.21 -1.13 6.13
CA THR A 54 47.49 -2.34 6.59
C THR A 54 46.04 -2.09 7.03
N LYS A 55 45.51 -0.87 6.88
CA LYS A 55 44.15 -0.49 7.38
C LYS A 55 43.03 -1.41 6.90
N TYR A 56 43.03 -1.85 5.65
CA TYR A 56 42.01 -2.75 5.11
C TYR A 56 42.05 -4.14 5.77
N MET A 57 43.24 -4.67 6.03
CA MET A 57 43.39 -5.94 6.73
C MET A 57 42.96 -5.81 8.19
N LEU A 58 43.33 -4.72 8.85
CA LEU A 58 42.93 -4.43 10.22
C LEU A 58 41.42 -4.31 10.32
N ALA A 59 40.78 -3.48 9.51
CA ALA A 59 39.30 -3.32 9.52
C ALA A 59 38.58 -4.67 9.29
N LYS A 60 39.04 -5.47 8.31
CA LYS A 60 38.47 -6.79 8.05
C LYS A 60 38.60 -7.72 9.25
N ARG A 61 39.75 -7.72 9.93
CA ARG A 61 39.96 -8.55 11.11
C ARG A 61 39.12 -8.13 12.29
N LEU A 62 39.04 -6.84 12.55
CA LEU A 62 38.19 -6.31 13.62
C LEU A 62 36.73 -6.67 13.39
N ALA A 63 36.22 -6.51 12.16
CA ALA A 63 34.88 -6.92 11.80
C ALA A 63 34.62 -8.41 12.00
N GLN A 64 35.61 -9.28 11.65
CA GLN A 64 35.52 -10.71 11.90
C GLN A 64 35.48 -11.06 13.39
N CYS A 65 36.25 -10.34 14.24
CA CYS A 65 36.26 -10.54 15.69
C CYS A 65 34.96 -10.09 16.38
N LEU A 66 34.11 -9.32 15.70
CA LEU A 66 32.78 -8.90 16.19
C LEU A 66 31.68 -9.92 15.82
N ASN A 67 32.01 -11.10 15.27
CA ASN A 67 31.03 -12.13 15.01
C ASN A 67 30.29 -12.54 16.31
N PRO A 68 28.95 -12.72 16.29
CA PRO A 68 28.15 -13.12 17.46
C PRO A 68 28.59 -14.45 18.09
N GLU A 69 29.29 -15.32 17.37
CA GLU A 69 29.81 -16.60 17.87
C GLU A 69 30.97 -16.44 18.88
N PHE A 70 31.60 -15.27 18.96
CA PHE A 70 32.74 -15.05 19.82
C PHE A 70 32.36 -14.52 21.21
N PRO A 71 33.17 -14.82 22.24
CA PRO A 71 32.90 -14.40 23.60
C PRO A 71 32.96 -12.86 23.77
N ASN A 72 32.16 -12.36 24.73
CA ASN A 72 32.11 -10.93 25.06
C ASN A 72 33.46 -10.28 25.34
N GLY A 73 34.42 -11.02 25.92
CA GLY A 73 35.78 -10.53 26.17
C GLY A 73 36.58 -10.20 24.90
N VAL A 74 36.34 -10.91 23.81
CA VAL A 74 36.94 -10.55 22.50
C VAL A 74 36.30 -9.25 21.99
N HIS A 75 34.97 -9.17 22.06
CA HIS A 75 34.22 -7.99 21.61
C HIS A 75 34.64 -6.73 22.40
N GLU A 76 34.83 -6.86 23.72
CA GLU A 76 35.26 -5.75 24.57
C GLU A 76 36.61 -5.19 24.15
N VAL A 77 37.62 -6.06 23.92
CA VAL A 77 38.95 -5.64 23.48
C VAL A 77 38.89 -5.02 22.07
N VAL A 78 38.06 -5.54 21.20
CA VAL A 78 37.87 -4.98 19.86
C VAL A 78 37.26 -3.59 19.91
N LEU A 79 36.29 -3.33 20.81
CA LEU A 79 35.73 -2.00 21.03
C LEU A 79 36.81 -1.01 21.55
N ASP A 80 37.74 -1.45 22.41
CA ASP A 80 38.86 -0.63 22.84
C ASP A 80 39.78 -0.26 21.67
N ILE A 81 40.01 -1.20 20.75
CA ILE A 81 40.75 -0.93 19.51
C ILE A 81 40.05 0.12 18.66
N TYR A 82 38.73 -0.03 18.45
CA TYR A 82 37.93 0.95 17.71
C TYR A 82 37.94 2.34 18.37
N LYS A 83 37.88 2.40 19.71
CA LYS A 83 37.99 3.67 20.45
C LYS A 83 39.34 4.37 20.12
N ILE A 84 40.44 3.65 20.17
CA ILE A 84 41.78 4.23 19.87
C ILE A 84 41.85 4.66 18.41
N LEU A 85 41.35 3.84 17.47
CA LEU A 85 41.37 4.18 16.04
C LEU A 85 40.54 5.44 15.78
N PHE A 86 39.32 5.51 16.26
CA PHE A 86 38.45 6.68 16.06
C PHE A 86 39.00 7.93 16.74
N THR A 87 39.48 7.84 17.98
CA THR A 87 40.10 8.97 18.65
C THR A 87 41.31 9.51 17.85
N ASN A 88 42.12 8.65 17.25
CA ASN A 88 43.27 9.06 16.46
C ASN A 88 42.86 9.66 15.09
N ILE A 89 41.94 9.00 14.39
CA ILE A 89 41.50 9.42 13.06
C ILE A 89 40.73 10.75 13.15
N MET A 90 39.91 10.96 14.19
CA MET A 90 39.06 12.14 14.33
C MET A 90 39.76 13.41 14.75
N VAL A 91 40.95 13.31 15.38
CA VAL A 91 41.74 14.48 15.77
C VAL A 91 42.20 15.28 14.55
N LYS A 92 42.37 14.65 13.38
CA LYS A 92 42.96 15.30 12.21
C LYS A 92 41.98 15.90 11.22
N GLN A 93 40.68 15.58 11.29
CA GLN A 93 39.64 16.10 10.39
C GLN A 93 40.09 16.29 8.94
N ASP A 94 40.75 15.26 8.40
CA ASP A 94 41.39 15.24 7.11
C ASP A 94 40.36 14.81 6.02
N MET A 95 40.58 15.16 4.75
CA MET A 95 39.73 14.75 3.61
C MET A 95 39.53 13.23 3.50
N GLN A 96 40.39 12.43 4.12
CA GLN A 96 40.30 10.97 4.19
C GLN A 96 39.47 10.45 5.38
N LEU A 97 38.94 11.34 6.25
CA LEU A 97 38.16 10.94 7.41
C LEU A 97 36.98 10.06 7.01
N MET A 98 36.27 10.45 5.96
CA MET A 98 35.07 9.74 5.50
C MET A 98 35.35 8.34 4.99
N ASP A 99 36.41 8.16 4.20
CA ASP A 99 36.82 6.85 3.68
C ASP A 99 37.23 5.91 4.82
N ASN A 100 37.96 6.42 5.80
CA ASN A 100 38.38 5.65 6.96
C ASN A 100 37.22 5.35 7.89
N LEU A 101 36.31 6.32 8.10
CA LEU A 101 35.11 6.11 8.89
C LEU A 101 34.19 5.05 8.26
N ALA A 102 33.94 5.13 6.95
CA ALA A 102 33.15 4.14 6.20
C ALA A 102 33.79 2.73 6.29
N LEU A 103 35.12 2.65 6.16
CA LEU A 103 35.85 1.40 6.25
C LEU A 103 35.64 0.69 7.60
N TYR A 104 35.82 1.42 8.70
CA TYR A 104 35.72 0.84 10.04
C TYR A 104 34.27 0.70 10.52
N ALA A 105 33.41 1.65 10.20
CA ALA A 105 32.00 1.63 10.61
C ALA A 105 31.22 0.44 10.00
N SER A 106 31.54 0.05 8.77
CA SER A 106 30.86 -1.05 8.08
C SER A 106 30.92 -2.39 8.85
N GLY A 107 32.02 -2.65 9.57
CA GLY A 107 32.15 -3.82 10.43
C GLY A 107 31.63 -3.63 11.85
N LEU A 108 31.63 -2.38 12.33
CA LEU A 108 31.31 -2.05 13.71
C LEU A 108 29.79 -1.83 13.94
N PHE A 109 29.10 -1.13 13.04
CA PHE A 109 27.69 -0.78 13.27
C PHE A 109 26.76 -2.01 13.37
N PRO A 110 26.86 -3.05 12.52
CA PRO A 110 26.03 -4.25 12.65
C PRO A 110 26.20 -5.00 13.98
N PHE A 111 27.34 -4.85 14.64
CA PHE A 111 27.63 -5.49 15.92
C PHE A 111 26.65 -5.12 17.03
N PHE A 112 26.13 -3.88 17.04
CA PHE A 112 25.27 -3.38 18.11
C PHE A 112 24.02 -4.28 18.32
N SER A 113 23.46 -4.84 17.24
CA SER A 113 22.25 -5.67 17.28
C SER A 113 22.38 -6.93 18.15
N HIS A 114 23.60 -7.52 18.24
CA HIS A 114 23.89 -8.75 18.96
C HIS A 114 24.88 -8.59 20.10
N ALA A 115 25.33 -7.39 20.36
CA ALA A 115 26.24 -7.08 21.45
C ALA A 115 25.60 -7.36 22.83
N SER A 116 26.43 -7.81 23.80
CA SER A 116 26.00 -7.90 25.19
C SER A 116 25.69 -6.51 25.74
N LEU A 117 24.90 -6.46 26.82
CA LEU A 117 24.53 -5.20 27.47
C LEU A 117 25.75 -4.33 27.83
N GLN A 118 26.79 -4.93 28.39
CA GLN A 118 28.04 -4.22 28.71
C GLN A 118 28.68 -3.62 27.46
N ASN A 119 28.76 -4.39 26.37
CA ASN A 119 29.34 -3.96 25.12
C ASN A 119 28.47 -2.93 24.38
N LYS A 120 27.12 -3.00 24.50
CA LYS A 120 26.21 -1.94 24.01
C LYS A 120 26.49 -0.61 24.72
N ASN A 121 26.58 -0.63 26.03
CA ASN A 121 26.87 0.57 26.82
C ASN A 121 28.25 1.13 26.49
N LYS A 122 29.25 0.27 26.29
CA LYS A 122 30.60 0.68 25.89
C LYS A 122 30.59 1.29 24.49
N PHE A 123 29.87 0.68 23.53
CA PHE A 123 29.69 1.23 22.19
C PHE A 123 29.05 2.63 22.23
N LEU A 124 27.97 2.80 23.00
CA LEU A 124 27.28 4.09 23.09
C LEU A 124 28.14 5.18 23.72
N ASN A 125 28.87 4.86 24.78
CA ASN A 125 29.70 5.84 25.46
C ASN A 125 31.00 6.11 24.68
N ASP A 126 31.80 5.05 24.43
CA ASP A 126 33.16 5.20 23.91
C ASP A 126 33.21 5.52 22.42
N ILE A 127 32.27 4.98 21.62
CA ILE A 127 32.27 5.17 20.17
C ILE A 127 31.33 6.29 19.76
N VAL A 128 30.06 6.22 20.18
CA VAL A 128 29.06 7.20 19.73
C VAL A 128 29.31 8.55 20.41
N ARG A 129 29.31 8.59 21.73
CA ARG A 129 29.35 9.84 22.49
C ARG A 129 30.73 10.50 22.46
N ASP A 130 31.78 9.76 22.77
CA ASP A 130 33.12 10.33 22.91
C ASP A 130 33.76 10.61 21.54
N ASN A 131 33.40 9.86 20.49
CA ASN A 131 34.04 9.98 19.18
C ASN A 131 33.09 10.51 18.09
N LEU A 132 32.01 9.80 17.75
CA LEU A 132 31.17 10.18 16.60
C LEU A 132 30.50 11.54 16.76
N LEU A 133 30.05 11.90 17.97
CA LEU A 133 29.52 13.24 18.25
C LEU A 133 30.55 14.36 18.20
N SER A 134 31.85 14.06 18.18
CA SER A 134 32.91 15.07 17.99
C SER A 134 33.12 15.46 16.52
N ILE A 135 32.65 14.64 15.57
CA ILE A 135 32.81 14.86 14.12
C ILE A 135 32.04 16.12 13.68
N ASN A 136 32.52 16.75 12.59
CA ASN A 136 31.79 17.85 11.95
C ASN A 136 30.41 17.35 11.49
N PRO A 137 29.30 18.12 11.67
CA PRO A 137 27.95 17.75 11.26
C PRO A 137 27.83 17.29 9.81
N ASP A 138 28.50 17.95 8.86
CA ASP A 138 28.44 17.62 7.44
C ASP A 138 29.02 16.23 7.15
N GLU A 139 30.10 15.89 7.80
CA GLU A 139 30.75 14.58 7.68
C GLU A 139 29.98 13.48 8.40
N LEU A 140 29.43 13.80 9.57
CA LEU A 140 28.57 12.88 10.34
C LEU A 140 27.35 12.46 9.51
N THR A 141 26.77 13.35 8.71
CA THR A 141 25.60 13.10 7.87
C THR A 141 25.81 11.88 6.95
N ILE A 142 27.02 11.64 6.46
CA ILE A 142 27.31 10.55 5.51
C ILE A 142 27.26 9.17 6.18
N CYS A 143 27.76 9.02 7.40
CA CYS A 143 27.72 7.74 8.13
C CYS A 143 26.46 7.56 8.97
N PHE A 144 25.68 8.63 9.12
CA PHE A 144 24.53 8.70 10.02
C PHE A 144 23.44 7.65 9.74
N PRO A 145 23.04 7.36 8.47
CA PRO A 145 22.06 6.30 8.21
C PRO A 145 22.51 4.92 8.72
N GLY A 146 23.79 4.58 8.57
CA GLY A 146 24.34 3.32 9.08
C GLY A 146 24.33 3.26 10.62
N LEU A 147 24.65 4.37 11.27
CA LEU A 147 24.60 4.48 12.71
C LEU A 147 23.15 4.36 13.24
N LEU A 148 22.19 5.07 12.66
CA LEU A 148 20.79 4.92 13.00
C LEU A 148 20.30 3.49 12.83
N ALA A 149 20.66 2.84 11.71
CA ALA A 149 20.29 1.46 11.46
C ALA A 149 20.83 0.50 12.53
N SER A 150 21.97 0.81 13.13
CA SER A 150 22.54 0.02 14.23
C SER A 150 21.83 0.26 15.57
N LEU A 151 21.39 1.50 15.83
CA LEU A 151 20.82 1.88 17.13
C LEU A 151 19.32 1.58 17.27
N ILE A 152 18.55 1.71 16.19
CA ILE A 152 17.08 1.51 16.20
C ILE A 152 16.66 0.17 16.82
N PRO A 153 17.30 -1.00 16.55
CA PRO A 153 16.91 -2.26 17.17
C PRO A 153 17.01 -2.25 18.71
N GLY A 154 17.95 -1.47 19.25
CA GLY A 154 18.13 -1.35 20.71
C GLY A 154 17.04 -0.55 21.42
N LEU A 155 16.14 0.11 20.69
CA LEU A 155 14.98 0.82 21.26
C LEU A 155 13.93 -0.13 21.84
N ASP A 156 13.93 -1.42 21.44
CA ASP A 156 13.04 -2.45 21.98
C ASP A 156 13.69 -3.32 23.06
N ASP A 157 14.94 -3.03 23.43
CA ASP A 157 15.59 -3.74 24.54
C ASP A 157 14.80 -3.52 25.83
N ASN A 158 14.44 -4.61 26.51
CA ASN A 158 13.77 -4.57 27.81
C ASN A 158 14.64 -3.94 28.92
N ASN A 159 15.83 -3.45 28.55
CA ASN A 159 16.77 -2.82 29.44
C ASN A 159 16.66 -1.30 29.36
N ASP A 160 15.95 -0.74 30.31
CA ASP A 160 15.75 0.72 30.46
C ASP A 160 17.05 1.54 30.37
N SER A 161 18.19 1.01 30.77
CA SER A 161 19.46 1.76 30.77
C SER A 161 20.01 1.94 29.36
N THR A 162 20.02 0.90 28.53
CA THR A 162 20.49 0.99 27.14
C THR A 162 19.55 1.84 26.30
N THR A 163 18.24 1.64 26.45
CA THR A 163 17.22 2.43 25.75
C THR A 163 17.35 3.92 26.06
N LYS A 164 17.57 4.28 27.34
CA LYS A 164 17.82 5.68 27.75
C LYS A 164 19.09 6.26 27.12
N LEU A 165 20.17 5.47 27.05
CA LEU A 165 21.41 5.92 26.38
C LEU A 165 21.22 6.16 24.89
N ILE A 166 20.42 5.32 24.20
CA ILE A 166 20.07 5.52 22.78
C ILE A 166 19.24 6.79 22.61
N PHE A 167 18.24 7.02 23.46
CA PHE A 167 17.46 8.26 23.44
C PHE A 167 18.35 9.49 23.63
N GLN A 168 19.25 9.43 24.60
CA GLN A 168 20.22 10.52 24.81
C GLN A 168 21.11 10.73 23.58
N ALA A 169 21.59 9.65 22.95
CA ALA A 169 22.36 9.74 21.72
C ALA A 169 21.55 10.37 20.58
N PHE A 170 20.26 10.06 20.44
CA PHE A 170 19.40 10.67 19.43
C PHE A 170 19.20 12.17 19.67
N GLU A 171 18.98 12.59 20.90
CA GLU A 171 18.90 14.01 21.27
C GLU A 171 20.23 14.74 20.99
N ASP A 172 21.35 14.13 21.38
CA ASP A 172 22.69 14.67 21.12
C ASP A 172 22.94 14.82 19.61
N PHE A 173 22.50 13.86 18.78
CA PHE A 173 22.57 13.96 17.32
C PHE A 173 21.67 15.05 16.76
N LEU A 174 20.45 15.19 17.27
CA LEU A 174 19.52 16.25 16.83
C LEU A 174 20.09 17.64 17.12
N VAL A 175 20.73 17.81 18.27
CA VAL A 175 21.43 19.05 18.63
C VAL A 175 22.66 19.26 17.73
N LYS A 176 23.47 18.22 17.54
CA LYS A 176 24.72 18.29 16.78
C LYS A 176 24.49 18.57 15.29
N LEU A 177 23.54 17.86 14.67
CA LEU A 177 23.21 18.06 13.27
C LEU A 177 22.53 19.40 13.02
N ASN A 178 21.86 19.96 14.04
CA ASN A 178 21.03 21.16 13.93
C ASN A 178 20.08 21.14 12.70
N ASN A 179 19.73 19.94 12.25
CA ASN A 179 18.90 19.70 11.09
C ASN A 179 18.03 18.45 11.31
N LYS A 180 16.85 18.68 11.87
CA LYS A 180 15.86 17.61 12.13
C LYS A 180 15.43 16.90 10.87
N GLN A 181 15.35 17.63 9.76
CA GLN A 181 14.95 17.07 8.46
C GLN A 181 15.93 15.98 7.98
N THR A 182 17.24 16.17 8.15
CA THR A 182 18.26 15.16 7.81
C THR A 182 18.12 13.92 8.69
N PHE A 183 17.91 14.13 10.01
CA PHE A 183 17.71 13.03 10.95
C PHE A 183 16.48 12.20 10.58
N PHE A 184 15.31 12.82 10.52
CA PHE A 184 14.05 12.12 10.25
C PHE A 184 13.94 11.63 8.80
N GLY A 185 14.58 12.29 7.85
CA GLY A 185 14.70 11.80 6.46
C GLY A 185 15.44 10.48 6.37
N SER A 186 16.57 10.36 7.07
CA SER A 186 17.32 9.11 7.19
C SER A 186 16.50 8.05 7.94
N TYR A 187 15.85 8.43 9.03
CA TYR A 187 15.04 7.56 9.86
C TYR A 187 13.89 6.91 9.07
N TRP A 188 13.05 7.73 8.40
CA TRP A 188 11.95 7.23 7.58
C TRP A 188 12.40 6.40 6.39
N THR A 189 13.54 6.75 5.78
CA THR A 189 14.14 5.98 4.69
C THR A 189 14.56 4.59 5.18
N LEU A 190 15.09 4.48 6.39
CA LEU A 190 15.45 3.21 7.00
C LEU A 190 14.23 2.34 7.29
N LEU A 191 13.16 2.90 7.85
CA LEU A 191 11.92 2.16 8.08
C LEU A 191 11.28 1.67 6.78
N LEU A 192 11.37 2.47 5.71
CA LEU A 192 10.90 2.08 4.39
C LEU A 192 11.67 0.86 3.84
N ARG A 193 12.99 0.89 3.97
CA ARG A 193 13.87 -0.09 3.30
C ARG A 193 14.15 -1.35 4.12
N ASN A 194 14.12 -1.26 5.46
CA ASN A 194 14.55 -2.33 6.36
C ASN A 194 13.39 -2.83 7.23
N LYS A 195 12.87 -4.01 6.89
CA LYS A 195 11.79 -4.66 7.65
C LYS A 195 12.14 -4.82 9.14
N GLN A 196 13.37 -5.21 9.46
CA GLN A 196 13.83 -5.48 10.82
C GLN A 196 13.83 -4.26 11.75
N LEU A 197 13.81 -3.03 11.18
CA LEU A 197 13.83 -1.80 11.97
C LEU A 197 12.42 -1.25 12.25
N ARG A 198 11.38 -1.78 11.62
CA ARG A 198 10.02 -1.21 11.64
C ARG A 198 9.41 -1.26 13.03
N THR A 199 9.53 -2.39 13.73
CA THR A 199 8.91 -2.59 15.05
C THR A 199 9.42 -1.57 16.06
N SER A 200 10.71 -1.54 16.28
CA SER A 200 11.35 -0.62 17.24
C SER A 200 11.23 0.83 16.79
N GLY A 201 11.37 1.06 15.48
CA GLY A 201 11.32 2.41 14.94
C GLY A 201 9.95 3.06 15.03
N ILE A 202 8.87 2.36 14.69
CA ILE A 202 7.51 2.93 14.81
C ILE A 202 7.10 3.14 16.26
N LYS A 203 7.52 2.25 17.17
CA LYS A 203 7.30 2.40 18.60
C LYS A 203 7.96 3.68 19.14
N TYR A 204 9.23 3.94 18.78
CA TYR A 204 9.91 5.16 19.16
C TYR A 204 9.16 6.42 18.68
N LEU A 205 8.70 6.43 17.42
CA LEU A 205 7.95 7.57 16.89
C LEU A 205 6.64 7.81 17.64
N LEU A 206 5.93 6.76 18.03
CA LEU A 206 4.70 6.85 18.82
C LEU A 206 4.98 7.42 20.21
N GLU A 207 5.96 6.87 20.92
CA GLU A 207 6.20 7.19 22.32
C GLU A 207 6.90 8.54 22.51
N ASN A 208 7.76 8.94 21.55
CA ASN A 208 8.62 10.12 21.72
C ASN A 208 8.26 11.29 20.81
N ILE A 209 7.74 11.04 19.61
CA ILE A 209 7.40 12.13 18.69
C ILE A 209 5.94 12.53 18.83
N ILE A 210 5.02 11.56 18.80
CA ILE A 210 3.58 11.86 18.90
C ILE A 210 3.23 12.46 20.26
N LYS A 211 3.76 11.87 21.32
CA LYS A 211 3.45 12.29 22.70
C LYS A 211 3.80 13.74 23.00
N TYR A 212 4.88 14.26 22.38
CA TYR A 212 5.39 15.60 22.68
C TYR A 212 5.00 16.67 21.65
N ILE A 213 4.46 16.28 20.50
CA ILE A 213 4.09 17.21 19.42
C ILE A 213 2.58 17.11 19.15
N ASP A 214 1.78 17.96 19.78
CA ASP A 214 0.37 18.11 19.43
C ASP A 214 0.21 19.15 18.31
N LEU A 215 -0.11 18.68 17.11
CA LEU A 215 -0.32 19.52 15.94
C LEU A 215 -1.62 20.34 16.03
N ARG A 216 -2.63 19.86 16.77
CA ARG A 216 -3.95 20.50 16.86
C ARG A 216 -3.92 21.86 17.55
N GLN A 217 -2.92 22.09 18.42
CA GLN A 217 -2.76 23.34 19.17
C GLN A 217 -1.81 24.32 18.48
N LYS A 218 -1.38 24.03 17.25
CA LYS A 218 -0.38 24.81 16.51
C LYS A 218 -1.01 25.61 15.39
N THR A 219 -0.43 26.78 15.09
CA THR A 219 -0.79 27.55 13.91
C THR A 219 -0.42 26.80 12.63
N LYS A 220 -1.01 27.15 11.48
CA LYS A 220 -0.70 26.50 10.19
C LYS A 220 0.78 26.63 9.82
N GLU A 221 1.41 27.75 10.11
CA GLU A 221 2.84 27.98 9.89
C GLU A 221 3.71 27.07 10.77
N GLU A 222 3.38 26.95 12.06
CA GLU A 222 4.07 26.04 12.98
C GLU A 222 3.88 24.58 12.57
N GLN A 223 2.67 24.19 12.17
CA GLN A 223 2.40 22.85 11.64
C GLN A 223 3.28 22.53 10.43
N LYS A 224 3.39 23.47 9.49
CA LYS A 224 4.24 23.30 8.30
C LYS A 224 5.70 23.08 8.66
N ILE A 225 6.25 23.89 9.56
CA ILE A 225 7.63 23.75 10.04
C ILE A 225 7.85 22.39 10.74
N ILE A 226 6.89 21.95 11.55
CA ILE A 226 6.94 20.65 12.23
C ILE A 226 6.90 19.52 11.18
N ILE A 227 6.02 19.61 10.20
CA ILE A 227 5.89 18.60 9.15
C ILE A 227 7.19 18.51 8.35
N GLU A 228 7.76 19.62 7.90
CA GLU A 228 9.02 19.63 7.15
C GLU A 228 10.18 19.02 7.95
N ASN A 229 10.22 19.26 9.25
CA ASN A 229 11.28 18.77 10.11
C ASN A 229 11.17 17.28 10.47
N TYR A 230 9.98 16.82 10.84
CA TYR A 230 9.77 15.45 11.36
C TYR A 230 9.23 14.46 10.33
N TYR A 231 8.64 14.95 9.23
CA TYR A 231 8.05 14.15 8.16
C TYR A 231 8.56 14.59 6.77
N PRO A 232 9.86 14.64 6.54
CA PRO A 232 10.40 15.11 5.26
C PRO A 232 9.93 14.20 4.12
N ASN A 233 9.60 14.80 2.97
CA ASN A 233 9.02 14.11 1.82
C ASN A 233 7.79 13.28 2.19
N ILE A 234 6.88 13.89 2.97
CA ILE A 234 5.75 13.22 3.62
C ILE A 234 4.90 12.39 2.65
N ASN A 235 4.49 12.95 1.52
CA ASN A 235 3.62 12.30 0.54
C ASN A 235 4.28 11.14 -0.22
N THR A 236 5.58 10.94 -0.04
CA THR A 236 6.34 9.86 -0.68
C THR A 236 7.02 8.98 0.37
N THR A 237 8.14 9.42 0.94
CA THR A 237 8.96 8.58 1.83
C THR A 237 8.20 8.13 3.08
N VAL A 238 7.55 9.07 3.78
CA VAL A 238 6.84 8.76 5.04
C VAL A 238 5.63 7.87 4.78
N ILE A 239 4.79 8.23 3.80
CA ILE A 239 3.59 7.45 3.46
C ILE A 239 3.96 6.05 2.99
N ASN A 240 4.98 5.92 2.13
CA ASN A 240 5.43 4.60 1.69
C ASN A 240 6.02 3.77 2.85
N ALA A 241 6.74 4.38 3.78
CA ALA A 241 7.22 3.70 4.98
C ALA A 241 6.05 3.20 5.85
N LEU A 242 5.01 4.01 6.05
CA LEU A 242 3.80 3.60 6.75
C LEU A 242 3.05 2.49 6.02
N CYS A 243 2.93 2.55 4.69
CA CYS A 243 2.36 1.47 3.90
C CYS A 243 3.11 0.16 4.10
N GLU A 244 4.44 0.21 4.16
CA GLU A 244 5.25 -0.99 4.41
C GLU A 244 5.16 -1.49 5.85
N ILE A 245 4.99 -0.59 6.84
CA ILE A 245 4.78 -0.94 8.25
C ILE A 245 3.44 -1.66 8.43
N ILE A 246 2.36 -1.17 7.83
CA ILE A 246 1.04 -1.82 7.94
C ILE A 246 0.94 -3.13 7.17
N LYS A 247 1.81 -3.35 6.17
CA LYS A 247 1.95 -4.64 5.48
C LYS A 247 2.78 -5.66 6.25
N ASP A 248 3.48 -5.26 7.30
CA ASP A 248 4.39 -6.14 8.04
C ASP A 248 3.65 -7.38 8.57
N GLU A 249 4.37 -8.49 8.72
CA GLU A 249 3.83 -9.74 9.26
C GLU A 249 3.66 -9.68 10.78
N ASP A 250 4.47 -8.85 11.44
CA ASP A 250 4.45 -8.67 12.90
C ASP A 250 3.25 -7.82 13.33
N ILE A 251 2.33 -8.42 14.08
CA ILE A 251 1.09 -7.76 14.52
C ILE A 251 1.33 -6.55 15.43
N PRO A 252 2.23 -6.57 16.40
CA PRO A 252 2.62 -5.38 17.16
C PRO A 252 3.06 -4.22 16.27
N THR A 253 3.89 -4.45 15.28
CA THR A 253 4.34 -3.45 14.30
C THR A 253 3.16 -2.83 13.56
N VAL A 254 2.24 -3.66 13.06
CA VAL A 254 1.03 -3.21 12.36
C VAL A 254 0.13 -2.37 13.28
N ARG A 255 -0.07 -2.81 14.53
CA ARG A 255 -0.86 -2.06 15.52
C ARG A 255 -0.26 -0.67 15.77
N ASN A 256 1.04 -0.62 16.03
CA ASN A 256 1.75 0.63 16.25
C ASN A 256 1.68 1.55 15.01
N GLY A 257 1.81 0.98 13.81
CA GLY A 257 1.63 1.70 12.55
C GLY A 257 0.23 2.30 12.41
N MET A 258 -0.81 1.53 12.72
CA MET A 258 -2.20 2.01 12.68
C MET A 258 -2.47 3.06 13.76
N ASP A 259 -1.94 2.91 14.97
CA ASP A 259 -2.06 3.91 16.04
C ASP A 259 -1.35 5.23 15.64
N PHE A 260 -0.21 5.13 14.94
CA PHE A 260 0.47 6.29 14.38
C PHE A 260 -0.38 7.00 13.32
N ILE A 261 -0.95 6.24 12.38
CA ILE A 261 -1.81 6.78 11.30
C ILE A 261 -3.06 7.44 11.90
N LEU A 262 -3.73 6.78 12.84
CA LEU A 262 -4.90 7.32 13.53
C LEU A 262 -4.63 8.66 14.19
N THR A 263 -3.47 8.80 14.80
CA THR A 263 -3.13 9.99 15.61
C THR A 263 -2.63 11.15 14.74
N ARG A 264 -1.86 10.85 13.67
CA ARG A 264 -1.20 11.88 12.86
C ARG A 264 -1.90 12.19 11.55
N PHE A 265 -2.56 11.19 10.96
CA PHE A 265 -3.19 11.31 9.64
C PHE A 265 -4.67 10.89 9.69
N PRO A 266 -5.49 11.55 10.55
CA PRO A 266 -6.92 11.31 10.54
C PRO A 266 -7.50 11.68 9.16
N LEU A 267 -8.47 10.90 8.70
CA LEU A 267 -9.20 11.18 7.46
C LEU A 267 -10.20 12.28 7.72
N SER A 268 -9.79 13.52 7.59
CA SER A 268 -10.68 14.68 7.66
C SER A 268 -10.33 15.68 6.57
N LYS A 269 -11.33 16.48 6.17
CA LYS A 269 -11.18 17.55 5.19
C LYS A 269 -10.26 18.66 5.70
N GLU A 270 -10.24 18.87 7.01
CA GLU A 270 -9.42 19.90 7.65
C GLU A 270 -7.94 19.51 7.76
N ASN A 271 -7.63 18.21 7.62
CA ASN A 271 -6.27 17.71 7.72
C ASN A 271 -5.55 17.76 6.38
N ASP A 272 -4.88 18.89 6.11
CA ASP A 272 -4.10 19.15 4.90
C ASP A 272 -2.64 18.67 4.99
N ILE A 273 -2.29 17.92 6.05
CA ILE A 273 -0.91 17.43 6.28
C ILE A 273 -0.42 16.56 5.13
N ILE A 274 -1.30 15.71 4.60
CA ILE A 274 -1.04 14.84 3.45
C ILE A 274 -2.10 15.07 2.37
N ASN A 275 -1.69 14.98 1.11
CA ASN A 275 -2.60 15.13 -0.02
C ASN A 275 -3.53 13.91 -0.16
N ASP A 276 -4.61 14.06 -0.93
CA ASP A 276 -5.62 13.02 -1.10
C ASP A 276 -5.06 11.75 -1.75
N ASN A 277 -4.15 11.87 -2.69
CA ASN A 277 -3.48 10.70 -3.29
C ASN A 277 -2.71 9.87 -2.25
N ALA A 278 -2.06 10.53 -1.30
CA ALA A 278 -1.38 9.86 -0.19
C ALA A 278 -2.38 9.21 0.78
N LYS A 279 -3.51 9.88 1.08
CA LYS A 279 -4.60 9.30 1.88
C LYS A 279 -5.17 8.05 1.20
N ILE A 280 -5.46 8.13 -0.09
CA ILE A 280 -5.95 7.00 -0.89
C ILE A 280 -4.96 5.84 -0.89
N ASN A 281 -3.66 6.11 -1.06
CA ASN A 281 -2.62 5.08 -1.01
C ASN A 281 -2.58 4.38 0.35
N LEU A 282 -2.67 5.12 1.45
CA LEU A 282 -2.78 4.55 2.80
C LEU A 282 -4.04 3.70 2.94
N ILE A 283 -5.21 4.18 2.49
CA ILE A 283 -6.47 3.44 2.55
C ILE A 283 -6.35 2.12 1.78
N ILE A 284 -5.84 2.13 0.55
CA ILE A 284 -5.65 0.91 -0.26
C ILE A 284 -4.82 -0.11 0.51
N ASN A 285 -3.69 0.30 1.08
CA ASN A 285 -2.81 -0.60 1.81
C ASN A 285 -3.45 -1.08 3.14
N ALA A 286 -4.16 -0.20 3.85
CA ALA A 286 -4.83 -0.55 5.09
C ALA A 286 -6.01 -1.51 4.89
N LEU A 287 -6.75 -1.40 3.78
CA LEU A 287 -7.84 -2.33 3.45
C LEU A 287 -7.34 -3.79 3.30
N HIS A 288 -6.09 -4.01 2.92
CA HIS A 288 -5.49 -5.36 2.89
C HIS A 288 -5.41 -6.04 4.27
N LEU A 289 -5.49 -5.26 5.37
CA LEU A 289 -5.53 -5.80 6.73
C LEU A 289 -6.79 -6.64 7.00
N LEU A 290 -7.87 -6.38 6.28
CA LEU A 290 -9.12 -7.15 6.37
C LEU A 290 -8.94 -8.63 6.01
N ILE A 291 -7.95 -8.97 5.18
CA ILE A 291 -7.66 -10.37 4.82
C ILE A 291 -7.08 -11.13 6.01
N ARG A 292 -6.37 -10.45 6.92
CA ARG A 292 -5.70 -11.09 8.07
C ARG A 292 -6.65 -11.50 9.18
N ASN A 293 -7.84 -10.91 9.22
CA ASN A 293 -8.90 -11.17 10.19
C ASN A 293 -8.49 -10.96 11.68
N GLU A 294 -7.54 -10.04 11.93
CA GLU A 294 -7.07 -9.69 13.28
C GLU A 294 -7.95 -8.60 13.89
N SER A 295 -8.81 -8.97 14.84
CA SER A 295 -9.82 -8.08 15.41
C SER A 295 -9.28 -6.77 15.97
N SER A 296 -8.09 -6.80 16.60
CA SER A 296 -7.46 -5.60 17.17
C SER A 296 -6.98 -4.60 16.11
N VAL A 297 -6.56 -5.09 14.94
CA VAL A 297 -6.13 -4.29 13.79
C VAL A 297 -7.34 -3.77 13.04
N ILE A 298 -8.34 -4.63 12.81
CA ILE A 298 -9.60 -4.27 12.14
C ILE A 298 -10.33 -3.15 12.91
N ARG A 299 -10.36 -3.21 14.25
CA ARG A 299 -10.96 -2.13 15.06
C ARG A 299 -10.27 -0.78 14.83
N ARG A 300 -8.93 -0.76 14.74
CA ARG A 300 -8.16 0.47 14.45
C ARG A 300 -8.43 0.99 13.04
N LEU A 301 -8.48 0.08 12.07
CA LEU A 301 -8.83 0.41 10.70
C LEU A 301 -10.22 1.03 10.62
N ASN A 302 -11.22 0.42 11.24
CA ASN A 302 -12.59 0.91 11.24
C ASN A 302 -12.69 2.28 11.90
N ASN A 303 -12.02 2.48 13.03
CA ASN A 303 -11.95 3.78 13.69
C ASN A 303 -11.32 4.84 12.76
N TRP A 304 -10.25 4.51 12.05
CA TRP A 304 -9.60 5.44 11.13
C TRP A 304 -10.50 5.81 9.94
N LEU A 305 -11.19 4.84 9.34
CA LEU A 305 -12.03 5.04 8.16
C LEU A 305 -13.33 5.79 8.48
N SER A 306 -14.03 5.42 9.55
CA SER A 306 -15.33 5.99 9.90
C SER A 306 -15.28 7.03 11.03
N GLY A 307 -14.22 7.04 11.83
CA GLY A 307 -14.15 7.83 13.07
C GLY A 307 -14.95 7.27 14.23
N ILE A 308 -15.52 6.05 14.07
CA ILE A 308 -16.36 5.39 15.06
C ILE A 308 -15.47 4.60 16.01
N ASN A 309 -15.46 4.99 17.28
CA ASN A 309 -14.74 4.28 18.33
C ASN A 309 -15.54 3.11 18.91
N ASN A 310 -16.86 3.30 19.06
CA ASN A 310 -17.80 2.28 19.55
C ASN A 310 -18.97 2.12 18.60
N PRO A 311 -19.57 0.91 18.53
CA PRO A 311 -20.73 0.65 17.65
C PRO A 311 -21.96 1.54 17.94
N ASP A 312 -22.05 2.10 19.14
CA ASP A 312 -23.14 2.92 19.63
C ASP A 312 -22.89 4.43 19.47
N ASP A 313 -21.75 4.82 18.89
CA ASP A 313 -21.45 6.22 18.62
C ASP A 313 -22.42 6.77 17.56
N ASP A 314 -23.08 7.89 17.88
CA ASP A 314 -23.98 8.59 16.96
C ASP A 314 -23.13 9.31 15.90
N VAL A 315 -23.13 8.80 14.67
CA VAL A 315 -22.38 9.35 13.55
C VAL A 315 -23.32 10.04 12.59
N ASP A 316 -23.05 11.31 12.35
CA ASP A 316 -23.72 12.05 11.28
C ASP A 316 -23.15 11.65 9.92
N TYR A 317 -23.81 10.71 9.25
CA TYR A 317 -23.42 10.23 7.93
C TYR A 317 -23.64 11.24 6.80
N ASP A 318 -24.42 12.28 7.04
CA ASP A 318 -24.75 13.33 6.07
C ASP A 318 -23.84 14.58 6.23
N SER A 319 -22.83 14.51 7.11
CA SER A 319 -21.85 15.59 7.30
C SER A 319 -20.87 15.68 6.13
N GLU A 320 -20.42 16.90 5.81
CA GLU A 320 -19.40 17.14 4.77
C GLU A 320 -18.10 16.35 5.01
N ASP A 321 -17.70 16.14 6.27
CA ASP A 321 -16.50 15.38 6.62
C ASP A 321 -16.67 13.89 6.32
N MET A 322 -17.87 13.34 6.57
CA MET A 322 -18.17 11.96 6.24
C MET A 322 -18.26 11.76 4.72
N ASP A 323 -18.89 12.68 3.99
CA ASP A 323 -18.90 12.67 2.53
C ASP A 323 -17.48 12.68 1.94
N TYR A 324 -16.60 13.48 2.50
CA TYR A 324 -15.19 13.51 2.11
C TYR A 324 -14.50 12.16 2.34
N LYS A 325 -14.67 11.55 3.53
CA LYS A 325 -14.12 10.22 3.85
C LYS A 325 -14.66 9.15 2.90
N MET A 326 -15.97 9.15 2.66
CA MET A 326 -16.61 8.20 1.74
C MET A 326 -16.05 8.33 0.32
N ASN A 327 -15.81 9.54 -0.17
CA ASN A 327 -15.24 9.76 -1.50
C ASN A 327 -13.80 9.21 -1.60
N LEU A 328 -12.96 9.40 -0.58
CA LEU A 328 -11.62 8.80 -0.54
C LEU A 328 -11.66 7.27 -0.55
N ILE A 329 -12.60 6.67 0.20
CA ILE A 329 -12.77 5.20 0.25
C ILE A 329 -13.27 4.67 -1.11
N ILE A 330 -14.22 5.37 -1.75
CA ILE A 330 -14.72 5.02 -3.08
C ILE A 330 -13.59 5.06 -4.10
N GLU A 331 -12.76 6.09 -4.08
CA GLU A 331 -11.61 6.21 -4.98
C GLU A 331 -10.57 5.13 -4.72
N ALA A 332 -10.34 4.78 -3.46
CA ALA A 332 -9.47 3.65 -3.09
C ALA A 332 -10.01 2.32 -3.66
N PHE A 333 -11.32 2.05 -3.55
CA PHE A 333 -11.92 0.86 -4.16
C PHE A 333 -11.89 0.89 -5.68
N ASN A 334 -12.09 2.03 -6.32
CA ASN A 334 -11.96 2.17 -7.77
C ASN A 334 -10.53 1.89 -8.25
N ASN A 335 -9.50 2.26 -7.45
CA ASN A 335 -8.11 1.91 -7.72
C ASN A 335 -7.80 0.41 -7.48
N ILE A 336 -8.44 -0.21 -6.47
CA ILE A 336 -8.35 -1.65 -6.22
C ILE A 336 -9.00 -2.43 -7.35
N PHE A 337 -10.20 -2.04 -7.80
CA PHE A 337 -10.96 -2.63 -8.89
C PHE A 337 -10.84 -1.80 -10.18
N ASP A 338 -9.61 -1.60 -10.66
CA ASP A 338 -9.36 -0.89 -11.91
C ASP A 338 -9.64 -1.84 -13.11
N PRO A 339 -10.70 -1.61 -13.91
CA PRO A 339 -11.06 -2.52 -15.01
C PRO A 339 -10.06 -2.51 -16.16
N LYS A 340 -9.12 -1.55 -16.19
CA LYS A 340 -8.04 -1.51 -17.20
C LYS A 340 -6.92 -2.49 -16.87
N LYS A 341 -6.84 -2.98 -15.64
CA LYS A 341 -5.81 -3.92 -15.20
C LYS A 341 -6.26 -5.37 -15.42
N ASN A 342 -5.33 -6.22 -15.81
CA ASN A 342 -5.53 -7.65 -15.85
C ASN A 342 -5.21 -8.25 -14.49
N TYR A 343 -6.14 -8.99 -13.91
CA TYR A 343 -5.97 -9.65 -12.63
C TYR A 343 -5.86 -11.16 -12.82
N SER A 344 -5.02 -11.79 -11.99
CA SER A 344 -5.03 -13.23 -11.82
C SER A 344 -6.22 -13.66 -10.94
N ASN A 345 -6.57 -14.95 -10.99
CA ASN A 345 -7.63 -15.51 -10.15
C ASN A 345 -7.41 -15.19 -8.65
N GLN A 346 -6.19 -15.45 -8.15
CA GLN A 346 -5.87 -15.24 -6.74
C GLN A 346 -5.94 -13.75 -6.33
N GLU A 347 -5.51 -12.85 -7.21
CA GLU A 347 -5.61 -11.41 -6.95
C GLU A 347 -7.06 -10.96 -6.86
N LEU A 348 -7.91 -11.41 -7.78
CA LEU A 348 -9.33 -11.04 -7.77
C LEU A 348 -10.05 -11.62 -6.54
N ILE A 349 -9.75 -12.88 -6.17
CA ILE A 349 -10.26 -13.49 -4.94
C ILE A 349 -9.85 -12.66 -3.70
N ASN A 350 -8.60 -12.23 -3.61
CA ASN A 350 -8.14 -11.41 -2.49
C ASN A 350 -8.83 -10.05 -2.43
N LYS A 351 -9.06 -9.41 -3.58
CA LYS A 351 -9.82 -8.15 -3.66
C LYS A 351 -11.27 -8.34 -3.21
N LEU A 352 -11.92 -9.43 -3.59
CA LEU A 352 -13.27 -9.76 -3.13
C LEU A 352 -13.31 -10.08 -1.62
N LYS A 353 -12.26 -10.68 -1.05
CA LYS A 353 -12.15 -10.84 0.41
C LYS A 353 -12.05 -9.50 1.13
N ILE A 354 -11.26 -8.54 0.60
CA ILE A 354 -11.19 -7.18 1.13
C ILE A 354 -12.57 -6.53 1.11
N LEU A 355 -13.27 -6.64 -0.02
CA LEU A 355 -14.61 -6.09 -0.19
C LEU A 355 -15.59 -6.67 0.85
N ASN A 356 -15.64 -8.00 0.98
CA ASN A 356 -16.49 -8.66 1.96
C ASN A 356 -16.15 -8.21 3.39
N GLY A 357 -14.87 -8.26 3.78
CA GLY A 357 -14.44 -7.85 5.12
C GLY A 357 -14.78 -6.39 5.43
N PHE A 358 -14.69 -5.50 4.43
CA PHE A 358 -15.08 -4.10 4.62
C PHE A 358 -16.58 -3.96 4.90
N PHE A 359 -17.44 -4.54 4.07
CA PHE A 359 -18.88 -4.40 4.25
C PHE A 359 -19.47 -5.22 5.40
N GLU A 360 -18.78 -6.26 5.84
CA GLU A 360 -19.13 -6.96 7.09
C GLU A 360 -18.86 -6.09 8.33
N THR A 361 -17.79 -5.32 8.31
CA THR A 361 -17.35 -4.48 9.45
C THR A 361 -17.93 -3.06 9.40
N GLN A 362 -18.25 -2.54 8.20
CA GLN A 362 -18.75 -1.18 7.96
C GLN A 362 -20.16 -1.19 7.32
N LYS A 363 -21.09 -1.92 7.92
CA LYS A 363 -22.46 -2.11 7.39
C LYS A 363 -23.19 -0.79 7.10
N ASN A 364 -22.98 0.22 7.93
CA ASN A 364 -23.64 1.52 7.79
C ASN A 364 -23.20 2.29 6.55
N LEU A 365 -21.95 2.10 6.10
CA LEU A 365 -21.40 2.74 4.90
C LEU A 365 -21.81 2.03 3.60
N THR A 366 -22.35 0.81 3.69
CA THR A 366 -22.69 -0.02 2.52
C THR A 366 -23.63 0.71 1.56
N LYS A 367 -24.68 1.33 2.08
CA LYS A 367 -25.70 2.02 1.26
C LYS A 367 -25.15 3.22 0.49
N TYR A 368 -24.07 3.84 0.98
CA TYR A 368 -23.47 5.02 0.35
C TYR A 368 -22.35 4.66 -0.63
N ILE A 369 -21.52 3.65 -0.29
CA ILE A 369 -20.32 3.29 -1.04
C ILE A 369 -20.61 2.27 -2.13
N LEU A 370 -21.36 1.20 -1.81
CA LEU A 370 -21.57 0.08 -2.72
C LEU A 370 -22.20 0.49 -4.07
N PRO A 371 -23.20 1.37 -4.15
CA PRO A 371 -23.75 1.81 -5.43
C PRO A 371 -22.70 2.45 -6.35
N LYS A 372 -21.75 3.18 -5.77
CA LYS A 372 -20.72 3.92 -6.53
C LYS A 372 -19.59 3.02 -7.03
N ILE A 373 -19.29 1.90 -6.37
CA ILE A 373 -18.19 0.98 -6.75
C ILE A 373 -18.66 -0.30 -7.46
N SER A 374 -19.93 -0.69 -7.32
CA SER A 374 -20.46 -1.97 -7.83
C SER A 374 -20.19 -2.17 -9.32
N TYR A 375 -20.36 -1.14 -10.12
CA TYR A 375 -20.09 -1.18 -11.55
C TYR A 375 -18.63 -1.56 -11.86
N PHE A 376 -17.66 -0.95 -11.17
CA PHE A 376 -16.23 -1.23 -11.38
C PHE A 376 -15.89 -2.67 -10.98
N ILE A 377 -16.46 -3.16 -9.87
CA ILE A 377 -16.30 -4.55 -9.42
C ILE A 377 -16.77 -5.52 -10.51
N ILE A 378 -18.00 -5.34 -10.98
CA ILE A 378 -18.58 -6.21 -12.01
C ILE A 378 -17.79 -6.12 -13.31
N LYS A 379 -17.37 -4.93 -13.74
CA LYS A 379 -16.55 -4.76 -14.94
C LYS A 379 -15.21 -5.50 -14.83
N CYS A 380 -14.53 -5.47 -13.70
CA CYS A 380 -13.32 -6.25 -13.46
C CYS A 380 -13.58 -7.76 -13.54
N VAL A 381 -14.67 -8.24 -12.95
CA VAL A 381 -15.04 -9.65 -12.99
C VAL A 381 -15.38 -10.12 -14.41
N VAL A 382 -16.09 -9.30 -15.16
CA VAL A 382 -16.45 -9.60 -16.56
C VAL A 382 -15.20 -9.65 -17.44
N ASN A 383 -14.29 -8.68 -17.28
CA ASN A 383 -13.03 -8.66 -18.04
C ASN A 383 -12.18 -9.90 -17.73
N TYR A 384 -12.09 -10.30 -16.45
CA TYR A 384 -11.46 -11.55 -16.03
C TYR A 384 -12.13 -12.76 -16.67
N TRP A 385 -13.47 -12.84 -16.58
CA TRP A 385 -14.24 -13.97 -17.10
C TRP A 385 -14.11 -14.12 -18.63
N GLN A 386 -14.18 -13.02 -19.39
CA GLN A 386 -14.01 -13.01 -20.85
C GLN A 386 -12.62 -13.48 -21.27
N LYS A 387 -11.58 -13.08 -20.53
CA LYS A 387 -10.20 -13.51 -20.78
C LYS A 387 -10.04 -15.01 -20.55
N GLU A 388 -10.58 -15.52 -19.46
CA GLU A 388 -10.50 -16.94 -19.11
C GLU A 388 -11.34 -17.85 -20.03
N LEU A 389 -12.42 -17.34 -20.62
CA LEU A 389 -13.17 -18.09 -21.65
C LEU A 389 -12.33 -18.36 -22.89
N ASN A 390 -11.39 -17.47 -23.22
CA ASN A 390 -10.50 -17.59 -24.38
C ASN A 390 -9.23 -18.40 -24.07
N SER A 391 -8.98 -18.77 -22.79
CA SER A 391 -7.85 -19.59 -22.38
C SER A 391 -8.24 -21.07 -22.35
N SER A 392 -7.35 -21.94 -22.83
CA SER A 392 -7.54 -23.41 -22.83
C SER A 392 -7.27 -24.08 -21.47
N GLU A 393 -6.87 -23.32 -20.46
CA GLU A 393 -6.56 -23.84 -19.13
C GLU A 393 -7.83 -23.98 -18.29
N ASN A 394 -8.02 -25.16 -17.67
CA ASN A 394 -9.07 -25.42 -16.67
C ASN A 394 -8.72 -24.73 -15.34
N VAL A 395 -8.79 -23.41 -15.29
CA VAL A 395 -8.69 -22.66 -14.04
C VAL A 395 -10.06 -22.69 -13.32
N ASN A 396 -10.06 -22.70 -12.00
CA ASN A 396 -11.27 -22.69 -11.14
C ASN A 396 -12.06 -21.37 -11.32
N LYS A 397 -12.71 -21.22 -12.48
CA LYS A 397 -13.53 -20.04 -12.87
C LYS A 397 -14.70 -19.85 -11.90
N ASP A 398 -15.19 -20.95 -11.34
CA ASP A 398 -16.38 -20.98 -10.51
C ASP A 398 -16.17 -20.27 -9.16
N ASP A 399 -14.95 -20.24 -8.62
CA ASP A 399 -14.68 -19.63 -7.32
C ASP A 399 -14.89 -18.11 -7.30
N VAL A 400 -14.44 -17.40 -8.34
CA VAL A 400 -14.64 -15.95 -8.45
C VAL A 400 -16.13 -15.63 -8.63
N ILE A 401 -16.79 -16.34 -9.54
CA ILE A 401 -18.21 -16.14 -9.84
C ILE A 401 -19.06 -16.45 -8.59
N ASN A 402 -18.77 -17.55 -7.89
CA ASN A 402 -19.48 -17.93 -6.68
C ASN A 402 -19.32 -16.88 -5.57
N ARG A 403 -18.12 -16.33 -5.40
CA ARG A 403 -17.86 -15.26 -4.41
C ARG A 403 -18.59 -13.96 -4.74
N VAL A 404 -18.57 -13.56 -6.00
CA VAL A 404 -19.31 -12.37 -6.47
C VAL A 404 -20.80 -12.58 -6.28
N ASN A 405 -21.30 -13.73 -6.68
CA ASN A 405 -22.70 -14.09 -6.53
C ASN A 405 -23.12 -14.12 -5.05
N GLN A 406 -22.30 -14.75 -4.19
CA GLN A 406 -22.54 -14.76 -2.75
C GLN A 406 -22.57 -13.34 -2.18
N PHE A 407 -21.60 -12.48 -2.54
CA PHE A 407 -21.51 -11.10 -2.04
C PHE A 407 -22.74 -10.28 -2.42
N PHE A 408 -23.14 -10.31 -3.70
CA PHE A 408 -24.29 -9.49 -4.15
C PHE A 408 -25.64 -10.05 -3.74
N ASN A 409 -25.78 -11.36 -3.56
CA ASN A 409 -27.04 -11.97 -3.12
C ASN A 409 -27.26 -11.94 -1.60
N GLN A 410 -26.20 -11.62 -0.82
CA GLN A 410 -26.30 -11.40 0.62
C GLN A 410 -26.74 -9.96 0.95
N ASN A 411 -27.41 -9.76 2.08
CA ASN A 411 -27.64 -8.49 2.76
C ASN A 411 -28.22 -7.33 1.90
N LYS A 412 -29.08 -7.61 0.93
CA LYS A 412 -29.66 -6.60 0.02
C LYS A 412 -28.65 -5.94 -0.95
N ASN A 413 -27.43 -6.43 -1.04
CA ASN A 413 -26.41 -5.86 -1.93
C ASN A 413 -26.81 -5.91 -3.41
N CYS A 414 -27.65 -6.87 -3.81
CA CYS A 414 -28.17 -6.95 -5.16
C CYS A 414 -29.00 -5.73 -5.57
N GLU A 415 -29.76 -5.12 -4.66
CA GLU A 415 -30.53 -3.91 -4.95
C GLU A 415 -29.62 -2.73 -5.25
N LEU A 416 -28.57 -2.56 -4.45
CA LEU A 416 -27.58 -1.49 -4.63
C LEU A 416 -26.79 -1.66 -5.95
N LEU A 417 -26.51 -2.90 -6.36
CA LEU A 417 -25.92 -3.18 -7.65
C LEU A 417 -26.82 -2.76 -8.80
N TRP A 418 -28.13 -3.11 -8.75
CA TRP A 418 -29.05 -2.75 -9.81
C TRP A 418 -29.26 -1.23 -9.91
N ILE A 419 -29.26 -0.51 -8.78
CA ILE A 419 -29.24 0.96 -8.76
C ILE A 419 -28.01 1.51 -9.47
N SER A 420 -26.81 0.98 -9.16
CA SER A 420 -25.57 1.39 -9.80
C SER A 420 -25.60 1.19 -11.32
N LEU A 421 -26.12 0.06 -11.79
CA LEU A 421 -26.29 -0.22 -13.22
C LEU A 421 -27.30 0.73 -13.88
N ALA A 422 -28.40 1.04 -13.20
CA ALA A 422 -29.38 2.01 -13.70
C ALA A 422 -28.78 3.40 -13.85
N GLU A 423 -27.99 3.87 -12.88
CA GLU A 423 -27.29 5.15 -12.94
C GLU A 423 -26.29 5.21 -14.12
N LYS A 424 -25.57 4.12 -14.36
CA LYS A 424 -24.65 4.03 -15.53
C LYS A 424 -25.38 4.06 -16.86
N LEU A 425 -26.50 3.35 -16.97
CA LEU A 425 -27.32 3.40 -18.17
C LEU A 425 -27.95 4.79 -18.39
N LYS A 426 -28.30 5.49 -17.29
CA LYS A 426 -28.77 6.87 -17.35
C LYS A 426 -27.73 7.79 -17.96
N THR A 427 -26.45 7.71 -17.54
CA THR A 427 -25.38 8.56 -18.10
C THR A 427 -25.23 8.35 -19.61
N ILE A 428 -25.42 7.14 -20.12
CA ILE A 428 -25.41 6.84 -21.56
C ILE A 428 -26.61 7.50 -22.25
N THR A 429 -27.80 7.47 -21.64
CA THR A 429 -28.99 8.10 -22.23
C THR A 429 -28.90 9.64 -22.25
N GLU A 430 -28.07 10.24 -21.42
CA GLU A 430 -27.85 11.70 -21.36
C GLU A 430 -26.82 12.18 -22.41
N ILE A 431 -26.09 11.29 -23.07
CA ILE A 431 -25.20 11.64 -24.19
C ILE A 431 -26.07 12.24 -25.30
N GLN A 432 -25.89 13.53 -25.56
CA GLN A 432 -26.61 14.23 -26.61
C GLN A 432 -25.95 13.95 -27.97
N ILE A 433 -26.69 13.30 -28.87
CA ILE A 433 -26.34 13.25 -30.27
C ILE A 433 -26.76 14.59 -30.86
N ILE A 434 -25.81 15.48 -31.14
CA ILE A 434 -26.09 16.77 -31.79
C ILE A 434 -26.45 16.46 -33.24
N ASP A 435 -27.74 16.49 -33.55
CA ASP A 435 -28.21 16.47 -34.93
C ASP A 435 -27.86 17.84 -35.54
N ASP A 436 -26.91 17.84 -36.49
CA ASP A 436 -26.49 19.04 -37.22
C ASP A 436 -27.58 19.64 -38.16
N LYS A 437 -28.80 19.16 -38.08
CA LYS A 437 -29.91 19.67 -38.90
C LYS A 437 -30.46 21.03 -38.45
N ASP A 438 -30.13 21.48 -37.26
CA ASP A 438 -30.73 22.73 -36.69
C ASP A 438 -29.79 23.93 -36.74
N LYS A 439 -28.68 23.86 -37.49
CA LYS A 439 -27.80 25.02 -37.72
C LYS A 439 -27.63 25.33 -39.20
N GLU A 440 -28.72 25.62 -39.86
CA GLU A 440 -28.71 26.56 -41.00
C GLU A 440 -28.52 27.95 -40.41
N ASN A 441 -27.28 28.43 -40.36
CA ASN A 441 -27.02 29.84 -40.11
C ASN A 441 -27.47 30.61 -41.36
N GLU A 442 -28.15 31.73 -41.14
CA GLU A 442 -28.66 32.69 -42.15
C GLU A 442 -27.61 33.25 -43.15
N ASP A 443 -26.36 32.82 -43.09
CA ASP A 443 -25.23 33.31 -43.89
C ASP A 443 -24.63 32.32 -44.91
N GLY A 444 -25.32 31.31 -45.36
CA GLY A 444 -25.04 30.56 -46.61
C GLY A 444 -23.60 30.08 -46.87
N THR A 445 -22.70 30.00 -45.89
CA THR A 445 -21.35 29.48 -46.06
C THR A 445 -21.28 28.03 -45.53
N VAL A 446 -21.17 27.10 -46.48
CA VAL A 446 -21.05 25.66 -46.23
C VAL A 446 -19.70 25.37 -45.59
N ILE A 447 -19.68 25.09 -44.29
CA ILE A 447 -18.54 24.49 -43.59
C ILE A 447 -18.73 22.96 -43.56
N ASN A 448 -18.33 22.30 -44.66
CA ASN A 448 -18.73 20.94 -44.98
C ASN A 448 -17.86 19.80 -44.38
N ASP A 449 -16.80 20.05 -43.60
CA ASP A 449 -15.91 18.95 -43.17
C ASP A 449 -15.71 18.76 -41.67
N THR A 450 -16.03 19.73 -40.83
CA THR A 450 -15.79 19.61 -39.37
C THR A 450 -17.00 19.11 -38.60
N SER A 451 -18.21 19.24 -39.14
CA SER A 451 -19.45 18.83 -38.48
C SER A 451 -19.68 17.29 -38.57
N LYS A 452 -19.43 16.70 -39.76
CA LYS A 452 -19.51 15.23 -39.93
C LYS A 452 -18.52 14.47 -39.05
N ASN A 453 -17.33 15.00 -38.83
CA ASN A 453 -16.34 14.38 -37.95
C ASN A 453 -16.73 14.48 -36.46
N ARG A 454 -17.46 15.51 -36.05
CA ARG A 454 -17.95 15.67 -34.67
C ARG A 454 -19.13 14.75 -34.37
N SER A 455 -20.11 14.63 -35.26
CA SER A 455 -21.25 13.75 -35.08
C SER A 455 -20.84 12.27 -35.08
N ASN A 456 -19.90 11.86 -35.96
CA ASN A 456 -19.33 10.53 -35.95
C ASN A 456 -18.55 10.23 -34.65
N ASN A 457 -17.83 11.20 -34.09
CA ASN A 457 -17.12 11.03 -32.84
C ASN A 457 -18.07 10.83 -31.64
N VAL A 458 -19.16 11.58 -31.56
CA VAL A 458 -20.16 11.43 -30.50
C VAL A 458 -20.90 10.10 -30.63
N TYR A 459 -21.24 9.69 -31.85
CA TYR A 459 -21.88 8.39 -32.11
C TYR A 459 -20.95 7.22 -31.76
N ASN A 460 -19.68 7.27 -32.16
CA ASN A 460 -18.68 6.27 -31.79
C ASN A 460 -18.46 6.23 -30.27
N HIS A 461 -18.48 7.35 -29.60
CA HIS A 461 -18.42 7.41 -28.14
C HIS A 461 -19.63 6.72 -27.52
N LEU A 462 -20.83 6.98 -28.01
CA LEU A 462 -22.05 6.32 -27.55
C LEU A 462 -21.99 4.79 -27.74
N LEU A 463 -21.56 4.30 -28.91
CA LEU A 463 -21.41 2.89 -29.18
C LEU A 463 -20.35 2.23 -28.26
N ASN A 464 -19.23 2.90 -28.02
CA ASN A 464 -18.22 2.40 -27.09
C ASN A 464 -18.75 2.31 -25.66
N GLU A 465 -19.46 3.33 -25.18
CA GLU A 465 -20.10 3.29 -23.86
C GLU A 465 -21.16 2.19 -23.74
N ILE A 466 -21.93 1.96 -24.78
CA ILE A 466 -22.90 0.86 -24.82
C ILE A 466 -22.20 -0.48 -24.73
N ASN A 467 -21.19 -0.73 -25.55
CA ASN A 467 -20.45 -1.98 -25.59
C ASN A 467 -19.75 -2.26 -24.25
N ASP A 468 -19.20 -1.24 -23.64
CA ASP A 468 -18.58 -1.32 -22.32
C ASP A 468 -19.54 -1.71 -21.19
N ASN A 469 -20.83 -1.39 -21.32
CA ASN A 469 -21.85 -1.66 -20.28
C ASN A 469 -22.68 -2.92 -20.55
N ILE A 470 -22.75 -3.42 -21.78
CA ILE A 470 -23.49 -4.65 -22.14
C ILE A 470 -22.94 -5.87 -21.38
N GLY A 471 -21.61 -6.04 -21.32
CA GLY A 471 -20.99 -7.16 -20.63
C GLY A 471 -21.34 -7.23 -19.14
N PRO A 472 -21.16 -6.16 -18.36
CA PRO A 472 -21.58 -6.08 -16.97
C PRO A 472 -23.08 -6.37 -16.74
N LEU A 473 -23.94 -5.82 -17.57
CA LEU A 473 -25.39 -6.05 -17.46
C LEU A 473 -25.75 -7.53 -17.75
N LYS A 474 -25.17 -8.12 -18.80
CA LYS A 474 -25.35 -9.54 -19.13
C LYS A 474 -24.89 -10.46 -17.99
N PHE A 475 -23.71 -10.17 -17.40
CA PHE A 475 -23.19 -10.90 -16.26
C PHE A 475 -24.16 -10.84 -15.07
N CYS A 476 -24.65 -9.65 -14.72
CA CYS A 476 -25.60 -9.49 -13.63
C CYS A 476 -26.91 -10.23 -13.87
N LEU A 477 -27.42 -10.23 -15.09
CA LEU A 477 -28.63 -10.99 -15.44
C LEU A 477 -28.45 -12.51 -15.29
N LEU A 478 -27.23 -13.02 -15.52
CA LEU A 478 -26.94 -14.45 -15.38
C LEU A 478 -26.72 -14.87 -13.93
N PHE A 479 -26.00 -14.08 -13.17
CA PHE A 479 -25.44 -14.52 -11.87
C PHE A 479 -26.06 -13.83 -10.65
N VAL A 480 -26.60 -12.61 -10.77
CA VAL A 480 -27.16 -11.88 -9.64
C VAL A 480 -28.67 -12.11 -9.53
N GLU A 481 -29.13 -12.25 -8.30
CA GLU A 481 -30.55 -12.47 -8.00
C GLU A 481 -31.38 -11.23 -8.33
N ILE A 482 -32.51 -11.45 -9.04
CA ILE A 482 -33.53 -10.42 -9.27
C ILE A 482 -34.66 -10.67 -8.26
N LYS A 483 -34.72 -9.82 -7.23
CA LYS A 483 -35.78 -9.89 -6.21
C LYS A 483 -37.04 -9.19 -6.72
N THR A 484 -38.17 -9.88 -6.66
CA THR A 484 -39.46 -9.43 -7.24
C THR A 484 -40.52 -9.11 -6.19
N ASP A 485 -40.13 -8.87 -4.94
CA ASP A 485 -41.07 -8.37 -3.93
C ASP A 485 -41.72 -7.06 -4.40
N ILE A 486 -43.01 -6.89 -4.17
CA ILE A 486 -43.82 -5.80 -4.73
C ILE A 486 -43.20 -4.40 -4.50
N GLY A 487 -42.53 -4.17 -3.39
CA GLY A 487 -41.85 -2.89 -3.10
C GLY A 487 -40.51 -2.71 -3.80
N LYS A 488 -39.96 -3.76 -4.48
CA LYS A 488 -38.59 -3.79 -5.03
C LYS A 488 -38.54 -3.81 -6.56
N ILE A 489 -39.69 -4.09 -7.21
CA ILE A 489 -39.81 -4.07 -8.68
C ILE A 489 -39.46 -2.69 -9.25
N ASN A 490 -39.68 -1.63 -8.50
CA ASN A 490 -39.43 -0.26 -8.93
C ASN A 490 -37.96 0.03 -9.27
N TYR A 491 -36.98 -0.74 -8.77
CA TYR A 491 -35.56 -0.56 -9.11
C TYR A 491 -35.21 -1.04 -10.52
N TYR A 492 -36.01 -1.90 -11.13
CA TYR A 492 -35.76 -2.48 -12.46
C TYR A 492 -36.37 -1.66 -13.59
N PHE A 493 -37.44 -0.90 -13.34
CA PHE A 493 -38.07 -0.05 -14.35
C PHE A 493 -37.11 0.99 -14.96
N PRO A 494 -36.28 1.70 -14.19
CA PRO A 494 -35.31 2.62 -14.76
C PRO A 494 -34.36 1.94 -15.74
N ILE A 495 -33.91 0.70 -15.47
CA ILE A 495 -33.04 -0.07 -16.36
C ILE A 495 -33.72 -0.32 -17.69
N ILE A 496 -34.95 -0.82 -17.67
CA ILE A 496 -35.74 -1.07 -18.89
C ILE A 496 -35.95 0.23 -19.66
N THR A 497 -36.34 1.29 -18.98
CA THR A 497 -36.55 2.61 -19.60
C THR A 497 -35.30 3.14 -20.27
N HIS A 498 -34.16 3.03 -19.60
CA HIS A 498 -32.86 3.48 -20.17
C HIS A 498 -32.45 2.62 -21.36
N LEU A 499 -32.61 1.29 -21.30
CA LEU A 499 -32.34 0.41 -22.43
C LEU A 499 -33.20 0.74 -23.66
N LEU A 500 -34.50 1.00 -23.46
CA LEU A 500 -35.40 1.43 -24.54
C LEU A 500 -35.00 2.80 -25.09
N ASN A 501 -34.62 3.74 -24.24
CA ASN A 501 -34.14 5.05 -24.69
C ASN A 501 -32.84 4.95 -25.49
N ILE A 502 -31.92 4.04 -25.11
CA ILE A 502 -30.69 3.76 -25.87
C ILE A 502 -31.05 3.23 -27.25
N ILE A 503 -31.95 2.24 -27.34
CA ILE A 503 -32.43 1.67 -28.62
C ILE A 503 -32.99 2.77 -29.52
N ASN A 504 -33.78 3.69 -28.98
CA ASN A 504 -34.38 4.78 -29.74
C ASN A 504 -33.34 5.82 -30.24
N LYS A 505 -32.20 5.95 -29.58
CA LYS A 505 -31.12 6.88 -29.98
C LYS A 505 -30.21 6.34 -31.06
N ILE A 506 -30.13 5.01 -31.24
CA ILE A 506 -29.25 4.40 -32.22
C ILE A 506 -29.89 4.53 -33.62
N GLN A 507 -29.19 5.22 -34.52
CA GLN A 507 -29.63 5.36 -35.92
C GLN A 507 -29.30 4.09 -36.68
N LEU A 508 -30.27 3.55 -37.42
CA LEU A 508 -30.17 2.30 -38.20
C LEU A 508 -29.40 2.47 -39.52
N ASN A 509 -28.25 3.13 -39.50
CA ASN A 509 -27.56 3.49 -40.73
C ASN A 509 -26.47 2.49 -41.18
N ASP A 510 -26.03 1.54 -40.33
CA ASP A 510 -24.94 0.63 -40.62
C ASP A 510 -25.20 -0.81 -40.14
N ARG A 511 -24.56 -1.83 -40.80
CA ARG A 511 -24.62 -3.21 -40.38
C ARG A 511 -24.03 -3.49 -38.99
N GLU A 512 -23.03 -2.70 -38.55
CA GLU A 512 -22.44 -2.82 -37.21
C GLU A 512 -23.39 -2.30 -36.13
N SER A 513 -24.04 -1.18 -36.36
CA SER A 513 -25.04 -0.63 -35.43
C SER A 513 -26.25 -1.58 -35.27
N LEU A 514 -26.61 -2.34 -36.31
CA LEU A 514 -27.64 -3.39 -36.23
C LEU A 514 -27.26 -4.52 -35.26
N LYS A 515 -25.98 -4.90 -35.18
CA LYS A 515 -25.52 -5.94 -34.21
C LYS A 515 -25.63 -5.44 -32.77
N ASP A 516 -25.24 -4.20 -32.54
CA ASP A 516 -25.27 -3.60 -31.18
C ASP A 516 -26.70 -3.41 -30.67
N ILE A 517 -27.60 -2.92 -31.54
CA ILE A 517 -29.04 -2.81 -31.23
C ILE A 517 -29.63 -4.19 -30.91
N ARG A 518 -29.28 -5.20 -31.69
CA ARG A 518 -29.75 -6.58 -31.50
C ARG A 518 -29.34 -7.10 -30.12
N HIS A 519 -28.10 -6.89 -29.71
CA HIS A 519 -27.63 -7.26 -28.36
C HIS A 519 -28.42 -6.55 -27.26
N ILE A 520 -28.68 -5.24 -27.40
CA ILE A 520 -29.46 -4.47 -26.41
C ILE A 520 -30.89 -4.97 -26.35
N ILE A 521 -31.54 -5.21 -27.50
CA ILE A 521 -32.88 -5.75 -27.57
C ILE A 521 -32.95 -7.12 -26.91
N LEU A 522 -31.99 -8.01 -27.18
CA LEU A 522 -31.94 -9.34 -26.57
C LEU A 522 -31.80 -9.25 -25.04
N ILE A 523 -30.88 -8.40 -24.55
CA ILE A 523 -30.72 -8.18 -23.11
C ILE A 523 -32.00 -7.63 -22.49
N THR A 524 -32.65 -6.68 -23.15
CA THR A 524 -33.93 -6.09 -22.68
C THR A 524 -35.02 -7.15 -22.60
N LEU A 525 -35.17 -7.99 -23.62
CA LEU A 525 -36.15 -9.07 -23.65
C LEU A 525 -35.84 -10.14 -22.60
N VAL A 526 -34.59 -10.55 -22.42
CA VAL A 526 -34.19 -11.49 -21.36
C VAL A 526 -34.48 -10.91 -19.99
N PHE A 527 -34.22 -9.62 -19.78
CA PHE A 527 -34.50 -8.94 -18.51
C PHE A 527 -36.00 -8.94 -18.21
N ILE A 528 -36.85 -8.57 -19.18
CA ILE A 528 -38.30 -8.57 -19.05
C ILE A 528 -38.81 -10.00 -18.81
N LYS A 529 -38.35 -10.99 -19.57
CA LYS A 529 -38.74 -12.39 -19.40
C LYS A 529 -38.36 -12.93 -18.02
N THR A 530 -37.14 -12.61 -17.54
CA THR A 530 -36.68 -13.03 -16.22
C THR A 530 -37.51 -12.39 -15.11
N LEU A 531 -37.90 -11.12 -15.23
CA LEU A 531 -38.83 -10.46 -14.30
C LEU A 531 -40.20 -11.12 -14.30
N GLN A 532 -40.76 -11.41 -15.50
CA GLN A 532 -42.04 -12.04 -15.66
C GLN A 532 -42.07 -13.44 -14.99
N GLU A 533 -41.06 -14.26 -15.25
CA GLU A 533 -40.92 -15.60 -14.67
C GLU A 533 -40.81 -15.55 -13.14
N ASN A 534 -40.03 -14.60 -12.60
CA ASN A 534 -39.91 -14.44 -11.15
C ASN A 534 -41.21 -13.96 -10.50
N ILE A 535 -41.98 -13.11 -11.16
CA ILE A 535 -43.32 -12.67 -10.69
C ILE A 535 -44.30 -13.86 -10.66
N VAL A 536 -44.29 -14.69 -11.69
CA VAL A 536 -45.16 -15.88 -11.77
C VAL A 536 -44.76 -16.92 -10.72
N ASN A 537 -43.46 -17.19 -10.54
CA ASN A 537 -42.97 -18.17 -9.58
C ASN A 537 -43.21 -17.73 -8.12
N ASN A 538 -43.13 -16.44 -7.78
CA ASN A 538 -43.43 -15.95 -6.44
C ASN A 538 -44.91 -16.12 -6.08
N LYS A 539 -45.83 -16.20 -7.05
CA LYS A 539 -47.25 -16.57 -6.79
C LYS A 539 -47.41 -18.05 -6.48
N GLN A 540 -46.49 -18.92 -6.91
CA GLN A 540 -46.51 -20.36 -6.65
C GLN A 540 -45.72 -20.76 -5.38
N ASP A 541 -44.64 -20.05 -5.04
CA ASP A 541 -43.76 -20.33 -3.88
C ASP A 541 -44.39 -20.02 -2.51
N VAL A 542 -45.50 -19.32 -2.46
CA VAL A 542 -46.34 -19.19 -1.22
C VAL A 542 -46.94 -20.55 -0.81
N LEU A 543 -46.85 -21.55 -1.68
CA LEU A 543 -47.44 -22.88 -1.47
C LEU A 543 -46.41 -24.01 -1.24
N SER A 544 -45.10 -23.76 -1.26
CA SER A 544 -44.08 -24.82 -1.05
C SER A 544 -42.78 -24.29 -0.45
N LEU A 545 -42.71 -24.30 0.87
CA LEU A 545 -41.48 -24.16 1.65
C LEU A 545 -40.75 -25.50 1.73
N GLU A 546 -39.97 -25.89 0.71
CA GLU A 546 -38.93 -26.92 0.88
C GLU A 546 -37.82 -26.85 -0.19
N ASN A 547 -36.55 -26.90 0.30
CA ASN A 547 -35.25 -27.13 -0.40
C ASN A 547 -34.52 -25.94 -1.08
N SER A 548 -33.68 -25.27 -0.30
CA SER A 548 -32.97 -24.02 -0.69
C SER A 548 -31.58 -24.19 -1.39
N SER A 549 -30.96 -25.36 -1.41
CA SER A 549 -29.60 -25.53 -1.95
C SER A 549 -29.53 -25.82 -3.46
N ASN A 550 -30.55 -26.40 -4.05
CA ASN A 550 -30.58 -26.77 -5.48
C ASN A 550 -31.11 -25.67 -6.41
N LYS A 551 -31.70 -24.59 -5.85
CA LYS A 551 -32.37 -23.54 -6.63
C LYS A 551 -31.43 -22.62 -7.41
N VAL A 552 -30.22 -22.36 -6.91
CA VAL A 552 -29.28 -21.41 -7.54
C VAL A 552 -28.72 -21.99 -8.84
N ASP A 553 -28.31 -23.26 -8.84
CA ASP A 553 -27.75 -23.94 -10.02
C ASP A 553 -28.78 -24.15 -11.12
N PHE A 554 -30.03 -24.44 -10.72
CA PHE A 554 -31.15 -24.58 -11.66
C PHE A 554 -31.54 -23.24 -12.32
N ARG A 555 -31.55 -22.14 -11.58
CA ARG A 555 -31.83 -20.79 -12.10
C ARG A 555 -30.76 -20.33 -13.09
N PHE A 556 -29.48 -20.60 -12.78
CA PHE A 556 -28.38 -20.31 -13.69
C PHE A 556 -28.49 -21.07 -15.01
N LYS A 557 -28.68 -22.40 -14.95
CA LYS A 557 -28.85 -23.25 -16.15
C LYS A 557 -30.03 -22.79 -17.00
N LYS A 558 -31.16 -22.44 -16.37
CA LYS A 558 -32.35 -21.96 -17.08
C LYS A 558 -32.11 -20.61 -17.77
N ARG A 559 -31.44 -19.66 -17.12
CA ARG A 559 -31.11 -18.34 -17.72
C ARG A 559 -30.10 -18.48 -18.86
N ALA A 560 -29.06 -19.31 -18.67
CA ALA A 560 -28.09 -19.61 -19.72
C ALA A 560 -28.76 -20.28 -20.94
N SER A 561 -29.73 -21.20 -20.70
CA SER A 561 -30.53 -21.82 -21.78
C SER A 561 -31.36 -20.80 -22.55
N ILE A 562 -32.00 -19.85 -21.87
CA ILE A 562 -32.77 -18.78 -22.53
C ILE A 562 -31.86 -17.93 -23.43
N PHE A 563 -30.68 -17.55 -22.96
CA PHE A 563 -29.72 -16.83 -23.79
C PHE A 563 -29.26 -17.66 -24.97
N GLN A 564 -29.00 -18.97 -24.79
CA GLN A 564 -28.55 -19.85 -25.84
C GLN A 564 -29.65 -20.10 -26.88
N GLU A 565 -30.90 -20.26 -26.44
CA GLU A 565 -32.05 -20.39 -27.37
C GLU A 565 -32.25 -19.13 -28.22
N MET A 566 -32.08 -17.95 -27.62
CA MET A 566 -32.20 -16.68 -28.35
C MET A 566 -31.07 -16.47 -29.34
N ILE A 567 -29.84 -16.91 -29.03
CA ILE A 567 -28.70 -16.86 -29.95
C ILE A 567 -28.90 -17.84 -31.10
N ASN A 568 -29.37 -19.06 -30.83
CA ASN A 568 -29.59 -20.08 -31.84
C ASN A 568 -30.74 -19.74 -32.82
N THR A 569 -31.81 -19.07 -32.34
CA THR A 569 -32.87 -18.55 -33.23
C THR A 569 -32.36 -17.46 -34.17
N ASP A 570 -31.35 -16.73 -33.72
CA ASP A 570 -30.72 -15.69 -34.54
C ASP A 570 -29.83 -16.23 -35.65
N ASP A 571 -29.09 -17.32 -35.41
CA ASP A 571 -28.29 -17.98 -36.45
C ASP A 571 -29.18 -18.57 -37.55
N ILE A 572 -30.38 -19.03 -37.20
CA ILE A 572 -31.36 -19.51 -38.16
C ILE A 572 -31.92 -18.37 -39.04
N LEU A 573 -32.17 -17.20 -38.45
CA LEU A 573 -32.63 -16.01 -39.19
C LEU A 573 -31.56 -15.44 -40.13
N ILE A 574 -30.27 -15.54 -39.79
CA ILE A 574 -29.17 -15.17 -40.69
C ILE A 574 -29.03 -16.14 -41.86
N SER A 575 -29.28 -17.44 -41.64
CA SER A 575 -29.23 -18.45 -42.69
C SER A 575 -30.42 -18.40 -43.67
N ILE A 576 -31.53 -17.78 -43.29
CA ILE A 576 -32.71 -17.59 -44.13
C ILE A 576 -32.63 -16.33 -44.99
N ASN A 577 -31.89 -15.29 -44.55
CA ASN A 577 -31.73 -14.00 -45.26
C ASN A 577 -30.39 -13.82 -45.98
N GLY A 578 -29.52 -14.81 -46.04
CA GLY A 578 -28.31 -14.90 -46.87
C GLY A 578 -28.60 -15.71 -48.11
#